data_dc5e8196c9a2b8a145318df2383446d8
#
_entry.id   dc5e8196c9a2b8a145318df2383446d8
#
_cell.length_a   1.000
_cell.length_b   1.000
_cell.length_c   1.000
_cell.angle_alpha   90.00
_cell.angle_beta   90.00
_cell.angle_gamma   90.00
#
_symmetry.space_group_name_H-M   'P 1'
#
loop_
_entity.id
_entity.type
_entity.pdbx_description
1 polymer ?
#
loop_
_entity_poly.entity_id
_entity_poly.type
_entity_poly.pdbx_seq_one_letter_code
_entity_poly.pdbx_strand_id
1 'polypeptide(L)'
;IFFRFCRLFSANDFWNISQNDPRRNRDGIYFSELRDINNLQVLIIGLDTRYFRSNLYKKNGAYLLNKSAEATILGEQQWSWLQKQVEVEHDLLIIASSIQVLATEHRFEKWSNFPNEREKLLNLLNRLDSNVLIISGDRHRSGVYQKDEIYEFTSSSLNVGIFPQSETDTLLKGKTYTENNYGIIDIYPTKLEISIKNEKMSVLENYIIPIK
;
A
#
# COMPACT_ATOMS: atom_id res chain seq x y z
N ILE A 1 8.31 23.82 7.11
CA ILE A 1 8.87 22.86 8.09
C ILE A 1 7.94 22.76 9.30
N PHE A 2 7.51 23.86 9.91
CA PHE A 2 6.66 23.91 11.10
C PHE A 2 5.30 23.19 10.93
N PHE A 3 4.64 23.32 9.78
CA PHE A 3 3.37 22.68 9.46
C PHE A 3 3.46 21.15 9.34
N ARG A 4 4.59 20.61 8.92
CA ARG A 4 4.81 19.15 8.81
C ARG A 4 4.99 18.51 10.19
N PHE A 5 5.73 19.18 11.07
CA PHE A 5 5.97 18.72 12.44
C PHE A 5 4.68 18.66 13.28
N CYS A 6 3.84 19.70 13.21
CA CYS A 6 2.53 19.71 13.88
C CYS A 6 1.60 18.57 13.45
N ARG A 7 1.62 18.17 12.15
CA ARG A 7 0.79 17.08 11.63
C ARG A 7 1.24 15.72 12.16
N LEU A 8 2.53 15.48 12.27
CA LEU A 8 3.07 14.23 12.81
C LEU A 8 2.73 14.05 14.30
N PHE A 9 2.88 15.12 15.08
CA PHE A 9 2.54 15.09 16.49
C PHE A 9 1.05 14.76 16.69
N SER A 10 0.17 15.41 15.95
CA SER A 10 -1.27 15.16 15.99
C SER A 10 -1.66 13.74 15.55
N ALA A 11 -1.02 13.17 14.53
CA ALA A 11 -1.30 11.81 14.07
C ALA A 11 -0.88 10.76 15.12
N ASN A 12 0.31 10.89 15.69
CA ASN A 12 0.79 9.98 16.72
C ASN A 12 -0.10 10.00 17.98
N ASP A 13 -0.61 11.17 18.36
CA ASP A 13 -1.50 11.31 19.51
C ASP A 13 -2.91 10.80 19.20
N PHE A 14 -3.45 11.08 18.02
CA PHE A 14 -4.76 10.60 17.59
C PHE A 14 -4.83 9.06 17.59
N TRP A 15 -3.78 8.40 17.11
CA TRP A 15 -3.69 6.95 17.08
C TRP A 15 -3.15 6.34 18.38
N ASN A 16 -2.99 7.15 19.43
CA ASN A 16 -2.49 6.72 20.74
C ASN A 16 -1.18 5.92 20.65
N ILE A 17 -0.28 6.38 19.80
CA ILE A 17 1.04 5.76 19.61
C ILE A 17 1.86 5.96 20.89
N SER A 18 2.48 4.88 21.40
CA SER A 18 3.29 4.90 22.62
C SER A 18 4.31 6.05 22.62
N GLN A 19 4.57 6.63 23.79
CA GLN A 19 5.55 7.72 23.92
C GLN A 19 6.98 7.27 23.56
N ASN A 20 7.28 5.98 23.71
CA ASN A 20 8.59 5.41 23.39
C ASN A 20 8.67 4.88 21.94
N ASP A 21 7.63 5.04 21.14
CA ASP A 21 7.62 4.56 19.75
C ASP A 21 8.58 5.37 18.87
N PRO A 22 9.39 4.71 18.05
CA PRO A 22 10.35 5.38 17.13
C PRO A 22 9.72 6.43 16.23
N ARG A 23 8.42 6.29 15.87
CA ARG A 23 7.67 7.27 15.05
C ARG A 23 7.57 8.65 15.69
N ARG A 24 7.77 8.76 17.01
CA ARG A 24 7.78 10.06 17.72
C ARG A 24 9.09 10.81 17.60
N ASN A 25 10.17 10.11 17.24
CA ASN A 25 11.54 10.64 17.23
C ASN A 25 12.13 10.78 15.83
N ARG A 26 11.32 10.63 14.78
CA ARG A 26 11.77 10.75 13.40
C ARG A 26 10.72 11.41 12.51
N ASP A 27 11.14 11.82 11.34
CA ASP A 27 10.26 12.29 10.27
C ASP A 27 9.46 11.14 9.66
N GLY A 28 8.15 11.37 9.39
CA GLY A 28 7.23 10.37 8.84
C GLY A 28 6.67 9.39 9.88
N ILE A 29 5.59 8.71 9.49
CA ILE A 29 4.84 7.79 10.36
C ILE A 29 5.02 6.31 9.95
N TYR A 30 5.97 6.00 9.08
CA TYR A 30 6.25 4.63 8.62
C TYR A 30 6.66 3.73 9.80
N PHE A 31 6.36 2.43 9.69
CA PHE A 31 6.64 1.45 10.74
C PHE A 31 6.79 0.04 10.17
N SER A 32 7.36 -0.84 10.97
CA SER A 32 7.38 -2.28 10.72
C SER A 32 6.98 -3.04 11.98
N GLU A 33 6.38 -4.18 11.78
CA GLU A 33 5.98 -5.09 12.85
C GLU A 33 6.10 -6.54 12.35
N LEU A 34 6.81 -7.39 13.10
CA LEU A 34 6.90 -8.81 12.84
C LEU A 34 5.90 -9.55 13.74
N ARG A 35 5.10 -10.42 13.16
CA ARG A 35 4.08 -11.22 13.84
C ARG A 35 4.19 -12.69 13.49
N ASP A 36 4.04 -13.56 14.45
CA ASP A 36 3.76 -14.98 14.20
C ASP A 36 2.25 -15.13 14.00
N ILE A 37 1.85 -15.56 12.82
CA ILE A 37 0.45 -15.82 12.48
C ILE A 37 0.37 -17.21 11.86
N ASN A 38 -0.25 -18.14 12.58
CA ASN A 38 -0.42 -19.53 12.14
C ASN A 38 0.92 -20.20 11.76
N ASN A 39 1.97 -19.95 12.53
CA ASN A 39 3.37 -20.39 12.35
C ASN A 39 4.06 -19.79 11.12
N LEU A 40 3.54 -18.71 10.56
CA LEU A 40 4.23 -17.89 9.56
C LEU A 40 4.78 -16.62 10.22
N GLN A 41 6.02 -16.28 9.90
CA GLN A 41 6.58 -15.00 10.25
C GLN A 41 6.08 -13.95 9.26
N VAL A 42 5.13 -13.12 9.68
CA VAL A 42 4.50 -12.08 8.86
C VAL A 42 5.11 -10.74 9.20
N LEU A 43 5.87 -10.17 8.27
CA LEU A 43 6.41 -8.82 8.38
C LEU A 43 5.42 -7.82 7.79
N ILE A 44 4.92 -6.91 8.61
CA ILE A 44 4.01 -5.83 8.20
C ILE A 44 4.79 -4.52 8.16
N ILE A 45 4.80 -3.87 7.00
CA ILE A 45 5.46 -2.57 6.80
C ILE A 45 4.44 -1.53 6.37
N GLY A 46 4.24 -0.49 7.18
CA GLY A 46 3.46 0.68 6.81
C GLY A 46 4.35 1.77 6.23
N LEU A 47 4.10 2.18 4.99
CA LEU A 47 4.84 3.23 4.30
C LEU A 47 4.17 4.60 4.50
N ASP A 48 4.97 5.63 4.79
CA ASP A 48 4.53 7.02 4.69
C ASP A 48 4.78 7.53 3.26
N THR A 49 3.73 7.54 2.45
CA THR A 49 3.79 8.01 1.07
C THR A 49 3.47 9.50 0.92
N ARG A 50 3.40 10.26 2.04
CA ARG A 50 2.98 11.67 2.04
C ARG A 50 4.05 12.62 2.57
N TYR A 51 4.76 12.26 3.62
CA TYR A 51 5.67 13.19 4.31
C TYR A 51 6.82 13.65 3.43
N PHE A 52 7.48 12.72 2.74
CA PHE A 52 8.68 12.99 1.93
C PHE A 52 8.39 13.23 0.45
N ARG A 53 7.16 13.00 0.04
CA ARG A 53 6.81 12.97 -1.37
C ARG A 53 7.06 14.29 -2.08
N SER A 54 7.71 14.20 -3.24
CA SER A 54 7.85 15.31 -4.20
C SER A 54 6.48 15.78 -4.71
N ASN A 55 6.44 17.01 -5.25
CA ASN A 55 5.23 17.61 -5.77
C ASN A 55 4.62 16.76 -6.90
N LEU A 56 3.30 16.67 -6.90
CA LEU A 56 2.51 16.14 -8.00
C LEU A 56 2.05 17.29 -8.90
N TYR A 57 2.11 17.06 -10.19
CA TYR A 57 1.63 18.00 -11.21
C TYR A 57 0.36 17.45 -11.85
N LYS A 58 -0.58 18.33 -12.20
CA LYS A 58 -1.83 17.98 -12.88
C LYS A 58 -1.94 18.70 -14.20
N LYS A 59 -2.49 18.01 -15.22
CA LYS A 59 -2.92 18.60 -16.48
C LYS A 59 -4.23 17.93 -16.90
N ASN A 60 -5.23 18.73 -17.27
CA ASN A 60 -6.56 18.25 -17.69
C ASN A 60 -7.19 17.24 -16.70
N GLY A 61 -7.05 17.50 -15.40
CA GLY A 61 -7.62 16.65 -14.34
C GLY A 61 -6.89 15.32 -14.09
N ALA A 62 -5.78 15.04 -14.77
CA ALA A 62 -4.94 13.88 -14.56
C ALA A 62 -3.60 14.23 -13.92
N TYR A 63 -3.09 13.38 -13.05
CA TYR A 63 -1.73 13.50 -12.53
C TYR A 63 -0.71 13.08 -13.58
N LEU A 64 0.31 13.92 -13.74
CA LEU A 64 1.41 13.71 -14.68
C LEU A 64 2.50 12.82 -14.07
N LEU A 65 3.29 12.19 -14.95
CA LEU A 65 4.49 11.49 -14.54
C LEU A 65 5.58 12.47 -14.12
N ASN A 66 6.18 12.25 -12.96
CA ASN A 66 7.39 12.93 -12.53
C ASN A 66 8.58 11.97 -12.71
N LYS A 67 9.34 12.16 -13.79
CA LYS A 67 10.49 11.34 -14.18
C LYS A 67 11.83 11.90 -13.72
N SER A 68 11.82 12.98 -12.92
CA SER A 68 13.07 13.53 -12.36
C SER A 68 13.79 12.48 -11.52
N ALA A 69 15.11 12.47 -11.59
CA ALA A 69 15.93 11.56 -10.78
C ALA A 69 15.82 11.86 -9.27
N GLU A 70 15.53 13.11 -8.92
CA GLU A 70 15.36 13.56 -7.54
C GLU A 70 13.91 13.39 -7.02
N ALA A 71 12.98 13.01 -7.92
CA ALA A 71 11.59 12.82 -7.51
C ALA A 71 11.45 11.59 -6.63
N THR A 72 10.82 11.74 -5.47
CA THR A 72 10.68 10.67 -4.50
C THR A 72 9.27 10.59 -3.92
N ILE A 73 8.87 9.41 -3.46
CA ILE A 73 7.70 9.16 -2.63
C ILE A 73 8.14 9.01 -1.15
N LEU A 74 9.16 8.18 -0.92
CA LEU A 74 9.56 7.79 0.44
C LEU A 74 10.67 8.66 1.02
N GLY A 75 11.44 9.36 0.18
CA GLY A 75 12.65 10.05 0.61
C GLY A 75 13.78 9.10 0.98
N GLU A 76 14.98 9.60 1.04
CA GLU A 76 16.19 8.81 1.27
C GLU A 76 16.17 8.09 2.63
N GLN A 77 15.71 8.79 3.67
CA GLN A 77 15.67 8.25 5.03
C GLN A 77 14.75 7.02 5.13
N GLN A 78 13.53 7.11 4.61
CA GLN A 78 12.60 5.98 4.64
C GLN A 78 13.05 4.85 3.72
N TRP A 79 13.67 5.15 2.57
CA TRP A 79 14.25 4.14 1.71
C TRP A 79 15.36 3.33 2.41
N SER A 80 16.29 4.00 3.06
CA SER A 80 17.39 3.34 3.81
C SER A 80 16.84 2.49 4.95
N TRP A 81 15.77 2.95 5.59
CA TRP A 81 15.08 2.19 6.62
C TRP A 81 14.36 0.98 6.04
N LEU A 82 13.59 1.13 4.94
CA LEU A 82 12.85 0.04 4.29
C LEU A 82 13.78 -1.10 3.86
N GLN A 83 14.90 -0.77 3.24
CA GLN A 83 15.91 -1.77 2.83
C GLN A 83 16.39 -2.63 4.00
N LYS A 84 16.60 -2.03 5.18
CA LYS A 84 16.97 -2.77 6.38
C LYS A 84 15.83 -3.61 6.96
N GLN A 85 14.59 -3.12 6.85
CA GLN A 85 13.45 -3.87 7.41
C GLN A 85 13.17 -5.15 6.63
N VAL A 86 13.28 -5.14 5.31
CA VAL A 86 13.03 -6.34 4.49
C VAL A 86 14.12 -7.40 4.60
N GLU A 87 15.25 -7.11 5.26
CA GLU A 87 16.31 -8.08 5.60
C GLU A 87 15.92 -8.96 6.83
N VAL A 88 14.90 -8.55 7.60
CA VAL A 88 14.39 -9.38 8.70
C VAL A 88 13.78 -10.65 8.10
N GLU A 89 14.13 -11.82 8.63
CA GLU A 89 13.60 -13.10 8.16
C GLU A 89 12.07 -13.16 8.31
N HIS A 90 11.38 -13.50 7.23
CA HIS A 90 9.92 -13.58 7.19
C HIS A 90 9.44 -14.47 6.03
N ASP A 91 8.26 -15.08 6.19
CA ASP A 91 7.60 -15.92 5.19
C ASP A 91 6.67 -15.10 4.28
N LEU A 92 6.07 -14.07 4.86
CA LEU A 92 5.13 -13.16 4.19
C LEU A 92 5.45 -11.70 4.53
N LEU A 93 5.61 -10.89 3.50
CA LEU A 93 5.70 -9.43 3.61
C LEU A 93 4.37 -8.80 3.22
N ILE A 94 3.79 -8.01 4.13
CA ILE A 94 2.63 -7.15 3.84
C ILE A 94 3.09 -5.69 3.82
N ILE A 95 3.02 -5.05 2.65
CA ILE A 95 3.30 -3.62 2.49
C ILE A 95 1.99 -2.83 2.50
N ALA A 96 1.80 -1.99 3.49
CA ALA A 96 0.69 -1.03 3.52
C ALA A 96 1.13 0.30 2.89
N SER A 97 0.49 0.67 1.78
CA SER A 97 0.70 1.94 1.06
C SER A 97 -0.60 2.73 1.01
N SER A 98 -0.58 4.02 1.26
CA SER A 98 -1.80 4.84 1.19
C SER A 98 -2.36 4.98 -0.23
N ILE A 99 -1.52 4.79 -1.26
CA ILE A 99 -1.86 4.88 -2.69
C ILE A 99 -1.40 3.63 -3.43
N GLN A 100 -2.06 3.34 -4.56
CA GLN A 100 -1.77 2.15 -5.35
C GLN A 100 -0.35 2.12 -5.92
N VAL A 101 0.28 0.95 -5.84
CA VAL A 101 1.64 0.66 -6.34
C VAL A 101 1.59 0.06 -7.74
N LEU A 102 0.75 -0.96 -7.95
CA LEU A 102 0.72 -1.71 -9.22
C LEU A 102 -0.08 -0.99 -10.30
N ALA A 103 -1.20 -0.37 -9.96
CA ALA A 103 -2.07 0.30 -10.93
C ALA A 103 -1.32 1.37 -11.77
N THR A 104 -1.63 1.42 -13.08
CA THR A 104 -0.95 2.29 -14.03
C THR A 104 -1.86 3.19 -14.84
N GLU A 105 -3.11 2.82 -15.10
CA GLU A 105 -3.91 3.42 -16.18
C GLU A 105 -4.87 4.52 -15.71
N HIS A 106 -5.28 4.54 -14.43
CA HIS A 106 -6.18 5.60 -13.97
C HIS A 106 -5.48 6.98 -13.84
N ARG A 107 -6.26 8.06 -13.92
CA ARG A 107 -5.76 9.44 -13.90
C ARG A 107 -5.40 10.01 -12.53
N PHE A 108 -5.70 9.28 -11.44
CA PHE A 108 -5.51 9.74 -10.08
C PHE A 108 -4.10 9.44 -9.56
N GLU A 109 -3.82 9.88 -8.33
CA GLU A 109 -2.54 9.64 -7.68
C GLU A 109 -2.24 8.15 -7.51
N LYS A 110 -1.02 7.77 -7.78
CA LYS A 110 -0.49 6.41 -7.67
C LYS A 110 1.03 6.40 -7.76
N TRP A 111 1.67 5.30 -7.40
CA TRP A 111 3.13 5.18 -7.50
C TRP A 111 3.66 5.34 -8.93
N SER A 112 2.89 4.93 -9.93
CA SER A 112 3.32 5.10 -11.32
C SER A 112 3.42 6.57 -11.78
N ASN A 113 2.94 7.54 -10.99
CA ASN A 113 3.27 8.95 -11.23
C ASN A 113 4.75 9.28 -10.94
N PHE A 114 5.45 8.42 -10.20
CA PHE A 114 6.87 8.47 -9.90
C PHE A 114 7.54 7.18 -10.39
N PRO A 115 7.75 7.02 -11.71
CA PRO A 115 8.11 5.73 -12.29
C PRO A 115 9.43 5.16 -11.72
N ASN A 116 10.43 6.01 -11.46
CA ASN A 116 11.71 5.59 -10.90
C ASN A 116 11.56 5.03 -9.47
N GLU A 117 10.73 5.66 -8.64
CA GLU A 117 10.44 5.20 -7.28
C GLU A 117 9.64 3.90 -7.27
N ARG A 118 8.64 3.79 -8.16
CA ARG A 118 7.87 2.57 -8.34
C ARG A 118 8.75 1.40 -8.77
N GLU A 119 9.60 1.62 -9.76
CA GLU A 119 10.54 0.60 -10.25
C GLU A 119 11.52 0.17 -9.16
N LYS A 120 12.06 1.13 -8.40
CA LYS A 120 12.93 0.86 -7.25
C LYS A 120 12.26 -0.02 -6.21
N LEU A 121 10.97 0.24 -5.88
CA LEU A 121 10.20 -0.59 -4.94
C LEU A 121 9.98 -2.00 -5.51
N LEU A 122 9.49 -2.12 -6.73
CA LEU A 122 9.23 -3.42 -7.34
C LEU A 122 10.50 -4.26 -7.49
N ASN A 123 11.63 -3.63 -7.82
CA ASN A 123 12.93 -4.32 -7.88
C ASN A 123 13.41 -4.78 -6.50
N LEU A 124 13.12 -4.04 -5.43
CA LEU A 124 13.40 -4.47 -4.06
C LEU A 124 12.55 -5.68 -3.71
N LEU A 125 11.24 -5.62 -3.94
CA LEU A 125 10.29 -6.68 -3.59
C LEU A 125 10.52 -7.96 -4.39
N ASN A 126 10.84 -7.87 -5.69
CA ASN A 126 11.10 -9.03 -6.56
C ASN A 126 12.41 -9.80 -6.20
N ARG A 127 13.26 -9.27 -5.35
CA ARG A 127 14.50 -9.95 -4.88
C ARG A 127 14.28 -10.75 -3.60
N LEU A 128 13.11 -10.61 -2.98
CA LEU A 128 12.80 -11.33 -1.75
C LEU A 128 12.37 -12.76 -2.08
N ASP A 129 12.81 -13.69 -1.27
CA ASP A 129 12.39 -15.10 -1.37
C ASP A 129 11.00 -15.31 -0.73
N SER A 130 10.53 -14.37 0.07
CA SER A 130 9.24 -14.39 0.74
C SER A 130 8.08 -13.99 -0.18
N ASN A 131 6.87 -14.38 0.21
CA ASN A 131 5.65 -13.92 -0.48
C ASN A 131 5.39 -12.45 -0.19
N VAL A 132 4.89 -11.70 -1.17
CA VAL A 132 4.63 -10.26 -1.04
C VAL A 132 3.18 -9.93 -1.37
N LEU A 133 2.50 -9.30 -0.40
CA LEU A 133 1.19 -8.69 -0.59
C LEU A 133 1.27 -7.19 -0.31
N ILE A 134 0.84 -6.38 -1.25
CA ILE A 134 0.64 -4.94 -1.05
C ILE A 134 -0.83 -4.70 -0.71
N ILE A 135 -1.10 -3.90 0.31
CA ILE A 135 -2.44 -3.38 0.61
C ILE A 135 -2.46 -1.88 0.38
N SER A 136 -3.51 -1.38 -0.26
CA SER A 136 -3.60 0.04 -0.60
C SER A 136 -5.02 0.61 -0.49
N GLY A 137 -5.12 1.93 -0.60
CA GLY A 137 -6.36 2.68 -0.44
C GLY A 137 -6.51 3.84 -1.42
N ASP A 138 -7.16 4.94 -0.98
CA ASP A 138 -7.34 6.23 -1.67
C ASP A 138 -8.25 6.20 -2.93
N ARG A 139 -8.65 5.03 -3.41
CA ARG A 139 -9.33 4.88 -4.71
C ARG A 139 -10.85 4.89 -4.66
N HIS A 140 -11.44 4.87 -3.47
CA HIS A 140 -12.89 4.79 -3.25
C HIS A 140 -13.53 3.62 -4.03
N ARG A 141 -12.83 2.50 -4.04
CA ARG A 141 -13.23 1.22 -4.65
C ARG A 141 -12.35 0.10 -4.14
N SER A 142 -12.66 -1.12 -4.50
CA SER A 142 -11.80 -2.28 -4.27
C SER A 142 -11.46 -2.98 -5.57
N GLY A 143 -10.35 -3.70 -5.55
CA GLY A 143 -9.87 -4.54 -6.65
C GLY A 143 -8.55 -5.19 -6.29
N VAL A 144 -8.20 -6.25 -7.00
CA VAL A 144 -6.92 -6.96 -6.86
C VAL A 144 -6.11 -6.78 -8.14
N TYR A 145 -4.85 -6.43 -7.97
CA TYR A 145 -3.90 -6.26 -9.07
C TYR A 145 -2.77 -7.27 -8.90
N GLN A 146 -2.18 -7.70 -9.99
CA GLN A 146 -1.05 -8.63 -9.98
C GLN A 146 0.00 -8.22 -11.01
N LYS A 147 1.25 -8.22 -10.58
CA LYS A 147 2.42 -8.13 -11.42
C LYS A 147 3.44 -9.16 -10.96
N ASP A 148 3.79 -10.09 -11.84
CA ASP A 148 4.64 -11.23 -11.52
C ASP A 148 4.06 -12.01 -10.29
N GLU A 149 4.82 -12.20 -9.22
CA GLU A 149 4.37 -12.84 -7.99
C GLU A 149 3.85 -11.84 -6.92
N ILE A 150 3.88 -10.54 -7.22
CA ILE A 150 3.41 -9.49 -6.30
C ILE A 150 1.92 -9.24 -6.54
N TYR A 151 1.14 -9.34 -5.48
CA TYR A 151 -0.27 -8.98 -5.46
C TYR A 151 -0.47 -7.65 -4.74
N GLU A 152 -1.38 -6.83 -5.25
CA GLU A 152 -1.86 -5.64 -4.55
C GLU A 152 -3.36 -5.73 -4.37
N PHE A 153 -3.79 -5.64 -3.12
CA PHE A 153 -5.19 -5.56 -2.76
C PHE A 153 -5.54 -4.13 -2.34
N THR A 154 -6.40 -3.49 -3.14
CA THR A 154 -6.98 -2.17 -2.83
C THR A 154 -8.35 -2.35 -2.23
N SER A 155 -8.64 -1.74 -1.08
CA SER A 155 -9.99 -1.63 -0.53
C SER A 155 -10.13 -0.31 0.21
N SER A 156 -10.93 0.61 -0.30
CA SER A 156 -10.97 1.99 0.18
C SER A 156 -12.31 2.69 -0.02
N SER A 157 -13.40 1.96 0.13
CA SER A 157 -14.75 2.51 -0.03
C SER A 157 -15.65 2.17 1.16
N LEU A 158 -15.14 2.34 2.39
CA LEU A 158 -15.89 1.97 3.59
C LEU A 158 -17.16 2.83 3.78
N ASN A 159 -17.11 4.11 3.43
CA ASN A 159 -18.21 5.07 3.68
C ASN A 159 -18.57 5.93 2.46
N VAL A 160 -17.90 5.79 1.34
CA VAL A 160 -18.15 6.57 0.12
C VAL A 160 -17.86 5.74 -1.11
N GLY A 161 -18.91 5.31 -1.79
CA GLY A 161 -18.87 4.80 -3.17
C GLY A 161 -19.10 5.96 -4.12
N ILE A 162 -18.07 6.45 -4.84
CA ILE A 162 -18.18 7.73 -5.55
C ILE A 162 -18.43 7.60 -7.05
N PHE A 163 -17.94 6.54 -7.70
CA PHE A 163 -18.02 6.46 -9.15
C PHE A 163 -18.52 5.09 -9.60
N PRO A 164 -19.68 5.03 -10.29
CA PRO A 164 -20.25 3.76 -10.75
C PRO A 164 -19.48 3.09 -11.89
N GLN A 165 -18.47 3.77 -12.45
CA GLN A 165 -17.70 3.25 -13.57
C GLN A 165 -16.61 2.30 -13.06
N SER A 166 -16.56 1.09 -13.61
CA SER A 166 -15.43 0.19 -13.44
C SER A 166 -14.17 0.80 -14.03
N GLU A 167 -13.03 0.55 -13.41
CA GLU A 167 -11.73 0.85 -13.98
C GLU A 167 -11.20 -0.34 -14.77
N THR A 168 -10.45 -0.04 -15.81
CA THR A 168 -9.62 -1.00 -16.53
C THR A 168 -8.17 -0.74 -16.18
N ASP A 169 -7.39 -1.80 -16.07
CA ASP A 169 -5.92 -1.74 -15.94
C ASP A 169 -5.38 -3.10 -16.37
N THR A 170 -4.28 -3.11 -17.08
CA THR A 170 -3.67 -4.36 -17.59
C THR A 170 -3.23 -5.30 -16.46
N LEU A 171 -2.99 -4.77 -15.25
CA LEU A 171 -2.62 -5.54 -14.07
C LEU A 171 -3.81 -5.91 -13.17
N LEU A 172 -5.02 -5.42 -13.48
CA LEU A 172 -6.22 -5.73 -12.70
C LEU A 172 -6.65 -7.19 -12.92
N LYS A 173 -6.88 -7.89 -11.82
CA LYS A 173 -7.46 -9.24 -11.82
C LYS A 173 -8.97 -9.13 -11.65
N GLY A 174 -9.72 -9.55 -12.67
CA GLY A 174 -11.19 -9.44 -12.62
C GLY A 174 -11.68 -8.00 -12.81
N LYS A 175 -12.43 -7.47 -11.87
CA LYS A 175 -13.05 -6.13 -11.94
C LYS A 175 -12.87 -5.32 -10.66
N THR A 176 -13.18 -4.03 -10.71
CA THR A 176 -13.26 -3.19 -9.53
C THR A 176 -14.69 -3.11 -9.00
N TYR A 177 -14.83 -2.94 -7.68
CA TYR A 177 -16.11 -2.80 -6.96
C TYR A 177 -16.19 -1.39 -6.39
N THR A 178 -17.27 -0.68 -6.73
CA THR A 178 -17.47 0.75 -6.43
C THR A 178 -18.49 1.01 -5.35
N GLU A 179 -19.26 0.00 -4.94
CA GLU A 179 -20.14 0.08 -3.78
C GLU A 179 -19.35 0.19 -2.48
N ASN A 180 -19.98 0.56 -1.38
CA ASN A 180 -19.33 0.56 -0.06
C ASN A 180 -18.79 -0.83 0.23
N ASN A 181 -17.50 -0.91 0.51
CA ASN A 181 -16.82 -2.17 0.68
C ASN A 181 -15.65 -2.09 1.66
N TYR A 182 -15.27 -3.24 2.14
CA TYR A 182 -14.05 -3.46 2.92
C TYR A 182 -13.41 -4.79 2.55
N GLY A 183 -12.13 -4.91 2.82
CA GLY A 183 -11.36 -6.11 2.57
C GLY A 183 -11.07 -6.90 3.84
N ILE A 184 -11.05 -8.21 3.71
CA ILE A 184 -10.54 -9.14 4.73
C ILE A 184 -9.43 -9.95 4.10
N ILE A 185 -8.35 -10.16 4.86
CA ILE A 185 -7.24 -11.02 4.50
C ILE A 185 -7.12 -12.08 5.60
N ASP A 186 -7.44 -13.31 5.26
CA ASP A 186 -7.24 -14.47 6.13
C ASP A 186 -5.92 -15.13 5.74
N ILE A 187 -5.02 -15.29 6.73
CA ILE A 187 -3.67 -15.82 6.54
C ILE A 187 -3.64 -17.27 7.04
N TYR A 188 -3.41 -18.20 6.13
CA TYR A 188 -3.23 -19.63 6.42
C TYR A 188 -1.78 -20.05 6.10
N PRO A 189 -1.28 -21.17 6.64
CA PRO A 189 0.10 -21.60 6.42
C PRO A 189 0.50 -21.77 4.94
N THR A 190 -0.45 -22.06 4.06
CA THR A 190 -0.19 -22.36 2.64
C THR A 190 -0.86 -21.40 1.66
N LYS A 191 -1.65 -20.44 2.16
CA LYS A 191 -2.41 -19.50 1.30
C LYS A 191 -2.85 -18.27 2.05
N LEU A 192 -3.11 -17.20 1.28
CA LEU A 192 -3.94 -16.08 1.70
C LEU A 192 -5.31 -16.21 1.05
N GLU A 193 -6.37 -15.92 1.80
CA GLU A 193 -7.71 -15.70 1.26
C GLU A 193 -8.06 -14.22 1.39
N ILE A 194 -8.28 -13.56 0.27
CA ILE A 194 -8.67 -12.15 0.21
C ILE A 194 -10.14 -12.09 -0.16
N SER A 195 -10.96 -11.50 0.72
CA SER A 195 -12.38 -11.31 0.49
C SER A 195 -12.72 -9.83 0.37
N ILE A 196 -13.41 -9.45 -0.68
CA ILE A 196 -14.06 -8.14 -0.80
C ILE A 196 -15.50 -8.29 -0.33
N LYS A 197 -15.90 -7.54 0.68
CA LYS A 197 -17.25 -7.57 1.25
C LYS A 197 -17.89 -6.19 1.20
N ASN A 198 -19.21 -6.17 1.00
CA ASN A 198 -19.98 -4.93 1.07
C ASN A 198 -20.43 -4.62 2.52
N GLU A 199 -21.12 -3.50 2.70
CA GLU A 199 -21.65 -3.05 4.00
C GLU A 199 -22.63 -4.05 4.65
N LYS A 200 -23.24 -4.95 3.85
CA LYS A 200 -24.13 -6.02 4.33
C LYS A 200 -23.36 -7.32 4.64
N MET A 201 -22.04 -7.28 4.65
CA MET A 201 -21.15 -8.44 4.82
C MET A 201 -21.27 -9.51 3.71
N SER A 202 -21.96 -9.20 2.62
CA SER A 202 -22.01 -10.08 1.46
C SER A 202 -20.68 -10.08 0.73
N VAL A 203 -20.21 -11.25 0.36
CA VAL A 203 -18.97 -11.41 -0.41
C VAL A 203 -19.22 -10.95 -1.86
N LEU A 204 -18.45 -9.99 -2.32
CA LEU A 204 -18.45 -9.50 -3.69
C LEU A 204 -17.47 -10.28 -4.57
N GLU A 205 -16.32 -10.65 -4.00
CA GLU A 205 -15.28 -11.42 -4.67
C GLU A 205 -14.34 -12.06 -3.65
N ASN A 206 -13.76 -13.20 -4.03
CA ASN A 206 -12.72 -13.89 -3.27
C ASN A 206 -11.53 -14.22 -4.16
N TYR A 207 -10.33 -14.09 -3.60
CA TYR A 207 -9.08 -14.49 -4.21
C TYR A 207 -8.31 -15.41 -3.28
N ILE A 208 -7.72 -16.45 -3.84
CA ILE A 208 -6.79 -17.34 -3.14
C ILE A 208 -5.41 -17.15 -3.73
N ILE A 209 -4.45 -16.77 -2.90
CA ILE A 209 -3.05 -16.57 -3.27
C ILE A 209 -2.24 -17.64 -2.54
N PRO A 210 -1.58 -18.55 -3.22
CA PRO A 210 -0.71 -19.53 -2.60
C PRO A 210 0.46 -18.85 -1.87
N ILE A 211 0.86 -19.37 -0.71
CA ILE A 211 2.12 -19.08 -0.02
C ILE A 211 3.09 -20.22 -0.34
N LYS A 212 4.33 -19.87 -0.70
CA LYS A 212 5.42 -20.81 -1.01
C LYS A 212 6.02 -21.39 0.26
#